data_294a7103e74eedcd3786e59d3a6774c2
#
_entry.id   294a7103e74eedcd3786e59d3a6774c2
#
_cell.length_a   1.000
_cell.length_b   1.000
_cell.length_c   1.000
_cell.angle_alpha   90.00
_cell.angle_beta   90.00
_cell.angle_gamma   90.00
#
_symmetry.space_group_name_H-M   'P 1'
#
loop_
_entity.id
_entity.type
_entity.pdbx_description
1 polymer ?
#
loop_
_entity_poly.entity_id
_entity_poly.type
_entity_poly.pdbx_seq_one_letter_code
_entity_poly.pdbx_strand_id
1 'polypeptide(L)'
;MQPIETIFKSQQARSLDLRNSSAKERRLKLQLLLKNFLEMEDEVLSALSSDLGKSKTEALLAEIYGVKSEAKFAIKNIHKWMKTKRVASPLAISFSKSWVKPEPKIGRAHV
;
A
#
# COMPACT_ATOMS: atom_id res chain seq x y z
N MET A 1 -6.88 -26.07 -2.88
CA MET A 1 -7.09 -24.65 -2.43
C MET A 1 -7.00 -24.63 -0.92
N GLN A 2 -6.15 -23.80 -0.32
CA GLN A 2 -6.06 -23.72 1.15
C GLN A 2 -7.34 -23.08 1.70
N PRO A 3 -7.85 -23.56 2.85
CA PRO A 3 -9.02 -22.94 3.49
C PRO A 3 -8.75 -21.46 3.80
N ILE A 4 -9.74 -20.60 3.56
CA ILE A 4 -9.64 -19.13 3.79
C ILE A 4 -9.18 -18.83 5.22
N GLU A 5 -9.66 -19.60 6.18
CA GLU A 5 -9.26 -19.44 7.59
C GLU A 5 -7.76 -19.67 7.84
N THR A 6 -7.15 -20.63 7.14
CA THR A 6 -5.70 -20.90 7.23
C THR A 6 -4.91 -19.73 6.66
N ILE A 7 -5.36 -19.18 5.51
CA ILE A 7 -4.75 -18.00 4.90
C ILE A 7 -4.88 -16.81 5.83
N PHE A 8 -6.04 -16.57 6.41
CA PHE A 8 -6.27 -15.46 7.34
C PHE A 8 -5.36 -15.55 8.57
N LYS A 9 -5.28 -16.71 9.23
CA LYS A 9 -4.41 -16.92 10.39
C LYS A 9 -2.92 -16.69 10.06
N SER A 10 -2.47 -17.16 8.91
CA SER A 10 -1.08 -16.92 8.47
C SER A 10 -0.80 -15.45 8.22
N GLN A 11 -1.73 -14.71 7.62
CA GLN A 11 -1.62 -13.27 7.41
C GLN A 11 -1.68 -12.48 8.72
N GLN A 12 -2.49 -12.91 9.67
CA GLN A 12 -2.57 -12.30 11.00
C GLN A 12 -1.23 -12.38 11.74
N ALA A 13 -0.60 -13.54 11.76
CA ALA A 13 0.75 -13.71 12.32
C ALA A 13 1.76 -12.82 11.58
N ARG A 14 1.73 -12.82 10.24
CA ARG A 14 2.62 -12.03 9.42
C ARG A 14 2.45 -10.52 9.60
N SER A 15 1.26 -10.04 9.94
CA SER A 15 1.00 -8.61 10.16
C SER A 15 1.78 -8.06 11.34
N LEU A 16 2.01 -8.86 12.38
CA LEU A 16 2.81 -8.48 13.54
C LEU A 16 4.29 -8.27 13.15
N ASP A 17 4.83 -9.17 12.32
CA ASP A 17 6.19 -9.03 11.79
C ASP A 17 6.32 -7.76 10.95
N LEU A 18 5.31 -7.47 10.12
CA LEU A 18 5.29 -6.30 9.24
C LEU A 18 5.24 -4.96 10.00
N ARG A 19 4.80 -4.94 11.25
CA ARG A 19 4.86 -3.73 12.10
C ARG A 19 6.28 -3.19 12.24
N ASN A 20 7.26 -4.09 12.26
CA ASN A 20 8.67 -3.75 12.42
C ASN A 20 9.40 -3.52 11.07
N SER A 21 8.68 -3.65 9.94
CA SER A 21 9.30 -3.42 8.62
C SER A 21 9.74 -1.98 8.45
N SER A 22 10.95 -1.81 7.93
CA SER A 22 11.52 -0.49 7.64
C SER A 22 10.86 0.18 6.42
N ALA A 23 10.98 1.51 6.34
CA ALA A 23 10.54 2.25 5.16
C ALA A 23 11.28 1.80 3.89
N LYS A 24 12.54 1.36 4.02
CA LYS A 24 13.35 0.82 2.92
C LYS A 24 12.74 -0.47 2.39
N GLU A 25 12.39 -1.41 3.26
CA GLU A 25 11.76 -2.69 2.87
C GLU A 25 10.41 -2.47 2.18
N ARG A 26 9.58 -1.56 2.71
CA ARG A 26 8.28 -1.23 2.09
C ARG A 26 8.46 -0.56 0.74
N ARG A 27 9.45 0.32 0.62
CA ARG A 27 9.80 0.96 -0.65
C ARG A 27 10.22 -0.07 -1.70
N LEU A 28 11.05 -1.04 -1.34
CA LEU A 28 11.47 -2.12 -2.25
C LEU A 28 10.28 -2.96 -2.72
N LYS A 29 9.34 -3.28 -1.83
CA LYS A 29 8.11 -3.99 -2.20
C LYS A 29 7.24 -3.20 -3.17
N LEU A 30 7.10 -1.89 -2.96
CA LEU A 30 6.36 -1.02 -3.89
C LEU A 30 7.05 -0.91 -5.25
N GLN A 31 8.39 -0.86 -5.27
CA GLN A 31 9.16 -0.86 -6.51
C GLN A 31 8.99 -2.18 -7.28
N LEU A 32 9.02 -3.32 -6.58
CA LEU A 32 8.78 -4.63 -7.18
C LEU A 32 7.35 -4.74 -7.72
N LEU A 33 6.36 -4.28 -6.96
CA LEU A 33 4.96 -4.23 -7.41
C LEU A 33 4.84 -3.43 -8.71
N LEU A 34 5.40 -2.22 -8.73
CA LEU A 34 5.35 -1.35 -9.91
C LEU A 34 6.05 -1.99 -11.10
N LYS A 35 7.22 -2.60 -10.89
CA LYS A 35 7.96 -3.30 -11.95
C LYS A 35 7.12 -4.41 -12.56
N ASN A 36 6.62 -5.34 -11.74
CA ASN A 36 5.81 -6.47 -12.19
C ASN A 36 4.53 -6.00 -12.90
N PHE A 37 3.87 -4.97 -12.37
CA PHE A 37 2.68 -4.40 -13.00
C PHE A 37 2.95 -3.86 -14.41
N LEU A 38 4.08 -3.17 -14.60
CA LEU A 38 4.46 -2.64 -15.91
C LEU A 38 4.92 -3.75 -16.87
N GLU A 39 5.52 -4.82 -16.38
CA GLU A 39 5.86 -6.00 -17.18
C GLU A 39 4.61 -6.75 -17.68
N MET A 40 3.50 -6.66 -16.95
CA MET A 40 2.21 -7.25 -17.29
C MET A 40 1.27 -6.27 -18.05
N GLU A 41 1.76 -5.13 -18.53
CA GLU A 41 0.94 -4.08 -19.15
C GLU A 41 0.05 -4.61 -20.27
N ASP A 42 0.60 -5.40 -21.20
CA ASP A 42 -0.15 -5.94 -22.35
C ASP A 42 -1.24 -6.95 -21.89
N GLU A 43 -0.97 -7.75 -20.86
CA GLU A 43 -1.96 -8.66 -20.28
C GLU A 43 -3.12 -7.89 -19.63
N VAL A 44 -2.81 -6.84 -18.87
CA VAL A 44 -3.81 -5.97 -18.23
C VAL A 44 -4.66 -5.26 -19.28
N LEU A 45 -4.04 -4.74 -20.35
CA LEU A 45 -4.75 -4.11 -21.46
C LEU A 45 -5.67 -5.08 -22.17
N SER A 46 -5.21 -6.30 -22.42
CA SER A 46 -6.02 -7.36 -23.04
C SER A 46 -7.22 -7.74 -22.17
N ALA A 47 -7.02 -7.90 -20.85
CA ALA A 47 -8.09 -8.20 -19.91
C ALA A 47 -9.14 -7.07 -19.88
N LEU A 48 -8.71 -5.81 -19.78
CA LEU A 48 -9.62 -4.65 -19.78
C LEU A 48 -10.42 -4.52 -21.07
N SER A 49 -9.81 -4.85 -22.20
CA SER A 49 -10.51 -4.89 -23.48
C SER A 49 -11.55 -6.01 -23.53
N SER A 50 -11.19 -7.21 -23.04
CA SER A 50 -12.08 -8.36 -23.01
C SER A 50 -13.27 -8.18 -22.07
N ASP A 51 -13.02 -7.68 -20.86
CA ASP A 51 -14.03 -7.61 -19.79
C ASP A 51 -14.94 -6.38 -19.92
N LEU A 52 -14.38 -5.25 -20.35
CA LEU A 52 -15.05 -3.95 -20.33
C LEU A 52 -15.16 -3.30 -21.72
N GLY A 53 -14.58 -3.89 -22.76
CA GLY A 53 -14.56 -3.29 -24.11
C GLY A 53 -13.75 -2.01 -24.19
N LYS A 54 -12.85 -1.74 -23.23
CA LYS A 54 -12.03 -0.52 -23.21
C LYS A 54 -11.04 -0.48 -24.36
N SER A 55 -10.93 0.67 -25.02
CA SER A 55 -9.86 0.90 -26.00
C SER A 55 -8.49 0.93 -25.31
N LYS A 56 -7.43 0.57 -26.06
CA LYS A 56 -6.05 0.61 -25.53
C LYS A 56 -5.69 1.98 -24.95
N THR A 57 -6.05 3.06 -25.63
CA THR A 57 -5.75 4.42 -25.19
C THR A 57 -6.47 4.77 -23.89
N GLU A 58 -7.75 4.42 -23.77
CA GLU A 58 -8.52 4.65 -22.54
C GLU A 58 -7.95 3.85 -21.37
N ALA A 59 -7.65 2.57 -21.58
CA ALA A 59 -7.07 1.72 -20.54
C ALA A 59 -5.69 2.21 -20.09
N LEU A 60 -4.85 2.68 -21.02
CA LEU A 60 -3.55 3.27 -20.68
C LEU A 60 -3.68 4.52 -19.81
N LEU A 61 -4.59 5.42 -20.16
CA LEU A 61 -4.75 6.70 -19.46
C LEU A 61 -5.47 6.55 -18.12
N ALA A 62 -6.57 5.80 -18.11
CA ALA A 62 -7.42 5.70 -16.92
C ALA A 62 -6.89 4.69 -15.89
N GLU A 63 -6.31 3.57 -16.34
CA GLU A 63 -5.93 2.48 -15.45
C GLU A 63 -4.41 2.39 -15.26
N ILE A 64 -3.65 2.19 -16.34
CA ILE A 64 -2.21 1.96 -16.23
C ILE A 64 -1.49 3.20 -15.68
N TYR A 65 -1.79 4.37 -16.23
CA TYR A 65 -1.18 5.62 -15.74
C TYR A 65 -1.56 5.93 -14.31
N GLY A 66 -2.82 5.67 -13.91
CA GLY A 66 -3.30 5.84 -12.54
C GLY A 66 -2.49 5.00 -11.55
N VAL A 67 -2.42 3.70 -11.77
CA VAL A 67 -1.64 2.78 -10.91
C VAL A 67 -0.16 3.17 -10.86
N LYS A 68 0.43 3.48 -12.01
CA LYS A 68 1.84 3.90 -12.12
C LYS A 68 2.13 5.17 -11.33
N SER A 69 1.27 6.18 -11.43
CA SER A 69 1.46 7.47 -10.74
C SER A 69 1.31 7.31 -9.24
N GLU A 70 0.30 6.59 -8.76
CA GLU A 70 0.07 6.33 -7.35
C GLU A 70 1.21 5.49 -6.73
N ALA A 71 1.66 4.46 -7.43
CA ALA A 71 2.81 3.66 -6.96
C ALA A 71 4.08 4.50 -6.84
N LYS A 72 4.39 5.35 -7.83
CA LYS A 72 5.53 6.27 -7.77
C LYS A 72 5.39 7.28 -6.64
N PHE A 73 4.19 7.81 -6.42
CA PHE A 73 3.91 8.73 -5.33
C PHE A 73 4.12 8.05 -3.96
N ALA A 74 3.61 6.82 -3.79
CA ALA A 74 3.82 6.04 -2.58
C ALA A 74 5.32 5.74 -2.34
N ILE A 75 6.06 5.29 -3.36
CA ILE A 75 7.51 5.03 -3.29
C ILE A 75 8.27 6.28 -2.83
N LYS A 76 7.89 7.46 -3.30
CA LYS A 76 8.52 8.73 -2.93
C LYS A 76 8.21 9.15 -1.49
N ASN A 77 7.00 8.86 -1.01
CA ASN A 77 6.50 9.42 0.25
C ASN A 77 6.46 8.44 1.42
N ILE A 78 6.61 7.13 1.19
CA ILE A 78 6.46 6.09 2.24
C ILE A 78 7.31 6.38 3.50
N HIS A 79 8.53 6.88 3.33
CA HIS A 79 9.40 7.20 4.45
C HIS A 79 8.86 8.37 5.30
N LYS A 80 8.17 9.34 4.67
CA LYS A 80 7.53 10.46 5.38
C LYS A 80 6.28 9.99 6.13
N TRP A 81 5.49 9.12 5.49
CA TRP A 81 4.26 8.60 6.07
C TRP A 81 4.51 7.71 7.29
N MET A 82 5.65 7.00 7.30
CA MET A 82 6.04 6.13 8.42
C MET A 82 6.69 6.86 9.59
N LYS A 83 7.01 8.16 9.44
CA LYS A 83 7.62 8.93 10.52
C LYS A 83 6.65 9.17 11.67
N THR A 84 7.12 8.91 12.88
CA THR A 84 6.46 9.38 14.11
C THR A 84 6.49 10.90 14.15
N LYS A 85 5.36 11.53 14.38
CA LYS A 85 5.22 12.99 14.48
C LYS A 85 4.94 13.37 15.93
N ARG A 86 5.75 14.28 16.48
CA ARG A 86 5.45 14.89 17.76
C ARG A 86 4.28 15.85 17.60
N VAL A 87 3.34 15.79 18.54
CA VAL A 87 2.17 16.68 18.61
C VAL A 87 2.15 17.39 19.95
N ALA A 88 1.48 18.54 20.02
CA ALA A 88 1.32 19.26 21.27
C ALA A 88 0.49 18.45 22.27
N SER A 89 0.93 18.43 23.52
CA SER A 89 0.13 17.87 24.61
C SER A 89 -0.87 18.89 25.12
N PRO A 90 -2.09 18.47 25.51
CA PRO A 90 -3.05 19.35 26.16
C PRO A 90 -2.47 20.00 27.42
N LEU A 91 -2.91 21.22 27.76
CA LEU A 91 -2.43 21.97 28.94
C LEU A 91 -2.57 21.17 30.25
N ALA A 92 -3.64 20.38 30.38
CA ALA A 92 -3.88 19.54 31.56
C ALA A 92 -2.77 18.49 31.82
N ILE A 93 -2.02 18.13 30.77
CA ILE A 93 -0.90 17.17 30.82
C ILE A 93 0.37 17.75 30.19
N SER A 94 0.63 19.03 30.42
CA SER A 94 1.72 19.80 29.77
C SER A 94 3.13 19.23 29.99
N PHE A 95 3.34 18.43 31.03
CA PHE A 95 4.61 17.74 31.29
C PHE A 95 4.76 16.44 30.51
N SER A 96 3.74 15.99 29.77
CA SER A 96 3.79 14.79 28.94
C SER A 96 4.33 15.07 27.55
N LYS A 97 4.83 14.02 26.88
CA LYS A 97 5.22 14.05 25.46
C LYS A 97 4.20 13.25 24.66
N SER A 98 3.59 13.88 23.66
CA SER A 98 2.60 13.23 22.80
C SER A 98 3.13 13.09 21.37
N TRP A 99 2.81 11.98 20.73
CA TRP A 99 3.16 11.74 19.33
C TRP A 99 2.13 10.87 18.64
N VAL A 100 2.08 10.99 17.31
CA VAL A 100 1.30 10.14 16.42
C VAL A 100 2.26 9.22 15.69
N LYS A 101 2.05 7.92 15.80
CA LYS A 101 2.83 6.88 15.13
C LYS A 101 1.93 6.12 14.17
N PRO A 102 2.25 6.09 12.86
CA PRO A 102 1.55 5.23 11.91
C PRO A 102 1.84 3.77 12.20
N GLU A 103 0.81 2.93 12.21
CA GLU A 103 0.95 1.49 12.37
C GLU A 103 0.27 0.76 11.20
N PRO A 104 0.84 -0.38 10.73
CA PRO A 104 0.20 -1.19 9.71
C PRO A 104 -1.05 -1.85 10.27
N LYS A 105 -2.11 -1.86 9.47
CA LYS A 105 -3.33 -2.63 9.75
C LYS A 105 -3.23 -4.03 9.17
N ILE A 106 -3.95 -4.99 9.75
CA ILE A 106 -3.99 -6.40 9.30
C ILE A 106 -4.66 -6.55 7.93
N GLY A 107 -5.43 -5.58 7.51
CA GLY A 107 -6.14 -5.56 6.26
C GLY A 107 -7.05 -4.34 6.15
N ARG A 108 -7.78 -4.25 5.06
CA ARG A 108 -8.82 -3.25 4.89
C ARG A 108 -10.09 -3.74 5.57
N ALA A 109 -10.36 -3.27 6.78
CA ALA A 109 -11.66 -3.44 7.38
C ALA A 109 -12.59 -2.33 6.87
N HIS A 110 -13.69 -2.71 6.22
CA HIS A 110 -14.84 -1.82 6.13
C HIS A 110 -15.56 -1.90 7.47
N VAL A 111 -15.54 -0.82 8.21
CA VAL A 111 -16.39 -0.59 9.37
C VAL A 111 -17.64 0.12 8.87
#